data_cef8ffb8bd71be4a3835fba2cb02e476
#
_entry.id   cef8ffb8bd71be4a3835fba2cb02e476
#
_cell.length_a   1.000
_cell.length_b   1.000
_cell.length_c   1.000
_cell.angle_alpha   90.00
_cell.angle_beta   90.00
_cell.angle_gamma   90.00
#
_symmetry.space_group_name_H-M   'P 1'
#
loop_
_entity.id
_entity.type
_entity.pdbx_description
1 polymer ?
#
loop_
_entity_poly.entity_id
_entity_poly.type
_entity_poly.pdbx_seq_one_letter_code
_entity_poly.pdbx_strand_id
1 'polypeptide(L)' 'MTLTELRYIVAVARERHFGRAAEACFVSQPTLSVAIRKLEQELSTQIFERTNTEVAM' A
#
# COMPACT_ATOMS: atom_id res chain seq x y z
N MET A 1 13.80 1.84 2.10
CA MET A 1 12.49 2.48 1.93
C MET A 1 12.68 3.90 1.43
N THR A 2 11.95 4.28 0.38
CA THR A 2 12.04 5.64 -0.16
C THR A 2 10.89 6.48 0.39
N LEU A 3 10.98 7.80 0.19
CA LEU A 3 9.91 8.71 0.57
C LEU A 3 8.61 8.38 -0.17
N THR A 4 8.71 8.01 -1.45
CA THR A 4 7.55 7.60 -2.24
C THR A 4 6.86 6.37 -1.65
N GLU A 5 7.65 5.38 -1.24
CA GLU A 5 7.10 4.17 -0.62
C GLU A 5 6.44 4.49 0.70
N LEU A 6 7.03 5.38 1.49
CA LEU A 6 6.43 5.81 2.74
C LEU A 6 5.09 6.50 2.50
N ARG A 7 4.99 7.32 1.45
CA ARG A 7 3.72 7.95 1.09
C ARG A 7 2.64 6.93 0.74
N TYR A 8 3.03 5.85 0.06
CA TYR A 8 2.11 4.77 -0.27
C TYR A 8 1.58 4.10 1.00
N ILE A 9 2.47 3.80 1.96
CA ILE A 9 2.07 3.19 3.23
C ILE A 9 1.08 4.09 3.96
N VAL A 10 1.38 5.38 4.06
CA VAL A 10 0.51 6.34 4.74
C VAL A 10 -0.86 6.42 4.05
N ALA A 11 -0.87 6.44 2.72
CA ALA A 11 -2.12 6.50 1.96
C ALA A 11 -2.98 5.26 2.21
N VAL A 12 -2.37 4.07 2.19
CA VAL A 12 -3.11 2.82 2.44
C VAL A 12 -3.65 2.80 3.87
N ALA A 13 -2.85 3.21 4.83
CA ALA A 13 -3.28 3.25 6.23
C ALA A 13 -4.43 4.23 6.44
N ARG A 14 -4.40 5.36 5.76
CA ARG A 14 -5.42 6.40 5.88
C ARG A 14 -6.72 5.98 5.21
N GLU A 15 -6.64 5.48 3.98
CA GLU A 15 -7.81 5.16 3.18
C GLU A 15 -8.42 3.80 3.50
N ARG A 16 -7.60 2.87 3.97
CA ARG A 16 -7.98 1.49 4.26
C ARG A 16 -8.57 0.78 3.04
N HIS A 17 -8.17 1.22 1.86
CA HIS A 17 -8.66 0.67 0.60
C HIS A 17 -7.63 0.98 -0.47
N PHE A 18 -7.10 -0.08 -1.11
CA PHE A 18 -6.02 0.11 -2.09
C PHE A 18 -6.44 0.96 -3.27
N GLY A 19 -7.67 0.81 -3.76
CA GLY A 19 -8.16 1.63 -4.87
C GLY A 19 -8.14 3.11 -4.54
N ARG A 20 -8.66 3.47 -3.39
CA ARG A 20 -8.66 4.88 -2.96
C ARG A 20 -7.27 5.40 -2.65
N ALA A 21 -6.44 4.56 -2.05
CA ALA A 21 -5.06 4.94 -1.77
C ALA A 21 -4.30 5.20 -3.07
N ALA A 22 -4.51 4.37 -4.08
CA ALA A 22 -3.89 4.56 -5.38
C ALA A 22 -4.33 5.88 -6.01
N GLU A 23 -5.62 6.21 -5.94
CA GLU A 23 -6.12 7.49 -6.43
C GLU A 23 -5.47 8.66 -5.70
N ALA A 24 -5.33 8.55 -4.38
CA ALA A 24 -4.70 9.60 -3.58
C ALA A 24 -3.22 9.78 -3.94
N CYS A 25 -2.57 8.73 -4.39
CA CYS A 25 -1.17 8.77 -4.81
C CYS A 25 -0.99 9.01 -6.32
N PHE A 26 -2.07 9.15 -7.07
CA PHE A 26 -2.06 9.35 -8.51
C PHE A 26 -1.36 8.20 -9.26
N VAL A 27 -1.58 6.98 -8.80
CA VAL A 27 -1.05 5.77 -9.44
C VAL A 27 -2.17 4.75 -9.61
N SER A 28 -1.92 3.71 -10.41
CA SER A 28 -2.89 2.62 -10.54
C SER A 28 -2.84 1.73 -9.31
N GLN A 29 -3.94 1.02 -9.04
CA GLN A 29 -3.99 0.08 -7.93
C GLN A 29 -2.93 -1.02 -8.04
N PRO A 30 -2.71 -1.65 -9.21
CA PRO A 30 -1.64 -2.63 -9.34
C PRO A 30 -0.25 -2.06 -9.00
N THR A 31 0.02 -0.83 -9.40
CA THR A 31 1.29 -0.18 -9.09
C THR A 31 1.48 -0.04 -7.58
N LEU A 32 0.45 0.42 -6.89
CA LEU A 32 0.49 0.56 -5.44
C LEU A 32 0.66 -0.78 -4.75
N SER A 33 -0.10 -1.80 -5.16
CA SER A 33 -0.04 -3.13 -4.58
C SER A 33 1.35 -3.75 -4.73
N VAL A 34 1.97 -3.61 -5.89
CA VAL A 34 3.31 -4.14 -6.13
C VAL A 34 4.33 -3.43 -5.25
N ALA A 35 4.21 -2.11 -5.12
CA ALA A 35 5.13 -1.34 -4.29
C ALA A 35 5.04 -1.76 -2.82
N ILE A 36 3.83 -1.93 -2.30
CA ILE A 36 3.63 -2.38 -0.91
C ILE A 36 4.17 -3.80 -0.72
N ARG A 37 3.94 -4.69 -1.68
CA ARG A 37 4.44 -6.06 -1.59
C ARG A 37 5.97 -6.10 -1.56
N LYS A 38 6.62 -5.27 -2.36
CA LYS A 38 8.08 -5.18 -2.34
C LYS A 38 8.60 -4.73 -1.00
N LEU A 39 7.95 -3.75 -0.40
CA LEU A 39 8.31 -3.29 0.94
C LEU A 39 8.16 -4.39 1.97
N GLU A 40 7.07 -5.13 1.92
CA GLU A 40 6.84 -6.24 2.83
C GLU A 40 7.95 -7.29 2.70
N GLN A 41 8.39 -7.57 1.47
CA GLN A 41 9.48 -8.50 1.24
C GLN A 41 10.81 -7.99 1.78
N GLU A 42 11.11 -6.71 1.58
CA GLU A 42 12.33 -6.10 2.09
C GLU A 42 12.40 -6.15 3.61
N LEU A 43 11.28 -5.90 4.26
CA LEU A 43 11.20 -5.88 5.72
C LEU A 43 10.95 -7.26 6.31
N SER A 44 10.74 -8.27 5.47
CA SER A 44 10.40 -9.64 5.87
C SER A 44 9.20 -9.67 6.81
N THR A 45 8.23 -8.79 6.57
CA THR A 45 7.04 -8.70 7.39
C THR A 45 5.86 -8.22 6.55
N GLN A 46 4.68 -8.66 6.93
CA GLN A 46 3.46 -8.18 6.31
C GLN A 46 3.00 -6.91 7.03
N ILE A 47 2.90 -5.81 6.29
CA ILE A 47 2.52 -4.53 6.85
C ILE A 47 1.01 -4.43 7.00
N PHE A 48 0.26 -4.92 6.01
CA PHE A 48 -1.19 -4.87 6.00
C PHE A 48 -1.76 -6.25 5.73
N GLU A 49 -2.83 -6.59 6.44
CA GLU A 49 -3.67 -7.71 6.05
C GLU A 49 -4.61 -7.25 4.94
N ARG A 50 -4.77 -8.09 3.93
CA ARG A 50 -5.62 -7.74 2.79
C ARG A 50 -6.68 -8.80 2.59
N THR A 51 -7.89 -8.32 2.34
CA THR A 51 -8.99 -9.15 1.87
C THR A 51 -9.57 -8.43 0.68
N ASN A 52 -9.34 -8.95 -0.53
CA ASN A 52 -9.66 -8.24 -1.77
C ASN A 52 -8.92 -6.91 -1.81
N THR A 53 -9.67 -5.80 -1.91
CA THR A 53 -9.09 -4.45 -1.97
C THR A 53 -9.13 -3.73 -0.64
N GLU A 54 -9.73 -4.34 0.37
CA GLU A 54 -9.83 -3.72 1.68
C GLU A 54 -8.61 -4.06 2.53
N VAL A 55 -8.32 -3.16 3.45
CA VAL A 55 -7.18 -3.28 4.35
C VAL A 55 -7.70 -3.44 5.77
N ALA A 56 -7.33 -4.54 6.42
CA ALA A 56 -7.59 -4.76 7.83
C ALA A 56 -6.31 -4.49 8.59
N MET A 57 -6.39 -3.63 9.58
CA MET A 57 -5.23 -3.30 10.39
C MET A 57 -5.47 -3.66 11.85
#